data_9780e7d800c2543fd768dfee10d5b8a5
#
_entry.id   9780e7d800c2543fd768dfee10d5b8a5
#
_cell.length_a   1.000
_cell.length_b   1.000
_cell.length_c   1.000
_cell.angle_alpha   90.00
_cell.angle_beta   90.00
_cell.angle_gamma   90.00
#
_symmetry.space_group_name_H-M   'P 1'
#
loop_
_entity.id
_entity.type
_entity.pdbx_description
1 polymer ?
#
loop_
_entity_poly.entity_id
_entity_poly.type
_entity_poly.pdbx_seq_one_letter_code
_entity_poly.pdbx_strand_id
1 'polypeptide(L)'
;VTYTEKADAGQMLLAICKEHPLSQPTEIGSYRGFQLEVYYDTINSHYCLNLCGKCRHKVELGSDALGNLTRIENELSKLPARLEAAKTKKAETIAQLETAKEEIKKPFAFEDELKEKTERLNALNIELNLNEKDTSVMDTEPEQAEEQPERKCENRER
;
A
#
# COMPACT_ATOMS: atom_id res chain seq x y z
N VAL A 1 0.73 22.16 32.15
CA VAL A 1 0.38 23.59 31.89
C VAL A 1 -0.69 23.60 30.81
N THR A 2 -1.74 24.41 30.99
CA THR A 2 -2.82 24.58 30.00
C THR A 2 -2.68 25.95 29.34
N TYR A 3 -2.62 25.99 28.02
CA TYR A 3 -2.54 27.22 27.25
C TYR A 3 -3.95 27.54 26.69
N THR A 4 -4.43 28.76 26.91
CA THR A 4 -5.69 29.27 26.38
C THR A 4 -5.49 30.09 25.12
N GLU A 5 -4.35 30.78 25.04
CA GLU A 5 -3.99 31.60 23.89
C GLU A 5 -3.24 30.78 22.84
N LYS A 6 -3.63 30.89 21.57
CA LYS A 6 -2.99 30.19 20.46
C LYS A 6 -1.54 30.58 20.27
N ALA A 7 -1.22 31.86 20.49
CA ALA A 7 0.13 32.37 20.34
C ALA A 7 1.09 31.68 21.32
N ASP A 8 0.71 31.57 22.57
CA ASP A 8 1.52 30.98 23.64
C ASP A 8 1.71 29.47 23.41
N ALA A 9 0.64 28.77 23.03
CA ALA A 9 0.70 27.36 22.70
C ALA A 9 1.64 27.10 21.51
N GLY A 10 1.58 27.94 20.47
CA GLY A 10 2.45 27.83 19.30
C GLY A 10 3.91 28.13 19.62
N GLN A 11 4.18 29.12 20.46
CA GLN A 11 5.55 29.43 20.90
C GLN A 11 6.14 28.30 21.73
N MET A 12 5.34 27.71 22.65
CA MET A 12 5.78 26.58 23.44
C MET A 12 6.08 25.34 22.56
N LEU A 13 5.26 25.09 21.56
CA LEU A 13 5.49 24.02 20.59
C LEU A 13 6.85 24.21 19.87
N LEU A 14 7.15 25.44 19.43
CA LEU A 14 8.45 25.76 18.82
C LEU A 14 9.62 25.65 19.79
N ALA A 15 9.43 26.03 21.06
CA ALA A 15 10.45 25.88 22.10
C ALA A 15 10.80 24.41 22.30
N ILE A 16 9.81 23.54 22.45
CA ILE A 16 10.00 22.08 22.57
C ILE A 16 10.78 21.53 21.38
N CYS A 17 10.43 21.93 20.15
CA CYS A 17 11.15 21.52 18.95
C CYS A 17 12.63 21.94 18.95
N LYS A 18 12.98 23.10 19.54
CA LYS A 18 14.35 23.62 19.59
C LYS A 18 15.20 23.01 20.70
N GLU A 19 14.59 22.71 21.84
CA GLU A 19 15.29 22.24 23.05
C GLU A 19 15.69 20.76 22.99
N HIS A 20 14.96 19.96 22.20
CA HIS A 20 15.20 18.53 22.14
C HIS A 20 15.38 18.02 20.70
N PRO A 21 16.51 17.35 20.40
CA PRO A 21 16.62 16.55 19.18
C PRO A 21 15.72 15.31 19.32
N LEU A 22 14.44 15.47 18.99
CA LEU A 22 13.41 14.43 19.14
C LEU A 22 13.55 13.40 18.03
N SER A 23 14.53 12.51 18.15
CA SER A 23 14.71 11.38 17.21
C SER A 23 13.61 10.31 17.35
N GLN A 24 12.87 10.34 18.47
CA GLN A 24 11.72 9.46 18.71
C GLN A 24 10.48 10.29 19.01
N PRO A 25 9.26 9.82 18.63
CA PRO A 25 8.02 10.50 18.97
C PRO A 25 7.89 10.69 20.49
N THR A 26 7.80 11.93 20.92
CA THR A 26 7.69 12.31 22.34
C THR A 26 6.35 12.98 22.57
N GLU A 27 5.60 12.51 23.55
CA GLU A 27 4.34 13.12 23.96
C GLU A 27 4.58 14.47 24.61
N ILE A 28 3.89 15.49 24.12
CA ILE A 28 4.02 16.88 24.58
C ILE A 28 2.74 17.42 25.25
N GLY A 29 1.62 16.73 25.08
CA GLY A 29 0.34 17.14 25.63
C GLY A 29 -0.86 16.66 24.85
N SER A 30 -1.98 17.37 24.98
CA SER A 30 -3.21 17.02 24.26
C SER A 30 -3.91 18.26 23.70
N TYR A 31 -4.61 18.09 22.60
CA TYR A 31 -5.42 19.13 21.96
C TYR A 31 -6.71 18.55 21.37
N ARG A 32 -7.85 19.09 21.76
CA ARG A 32 -9.19 18.66 21.30
C ARG A 32 -9.42 17.13 21.38
N GLY A 33 -8.88 16.49 22.44
CA GLY A 33 -9.05 15.05 22.64
C GLY A 33 -8.04 14.16 21.91
N PHE A 34 -7.10 14.74 21.17
CA PHE A 34 -5.97 14.04 20.59
C PHE A 34 -4.73 14.24 21.46
N GLN A 35 -3.96 13.17 21.65
CA GLN A 35 -2.60 13.28 22.20
C GLN A 35 -1.68 13.83 21.12
N LEU A 36 -0.75 14.70 21.52
CA LEU A 36 0.22 15.34 20.64
C LEU A 36 1.59 14.71 20.86
N GLU A 37 2.16 14.11 19.81
CA GLU A 37 3.52 13.58 19.81
C GLU A 37 4.35 14.36 18.79
N VAL A 38 5.50 14.86 19.18
CA VAL A 38 6.44 15.56 18.27
C VAL A 38 7.67 14.71 18.05
N TYR A 39 8.18 14.70 16.84
CA TYR A 39 9.44 14.06 16.44
C TYR A 39 10.10 14.79 15.29
N TYR A 40 11.40 14.57 15.11
CA TYR A 40 12.16 15.09 14.00
C TYR A 40 12.23 14.06 12.87
N ASP A 41 11.74 14.42 11.70
CA ASP A 41 11.82 13.60 10.49
C ASP A 41 13.20 13.84 9.84
N THR A 42 14.12 12.91 10.04
CA THR A 42 15.49 13.00 9.54
C THR A 42 15.58 12.92 8.02
N ILE A 43 14.62 12.29 7.36
CA ILE A 43 14.60 12.16 5.90
C ILE A 43 14.26 13.50 5.26
N ASN A 44 13.25 14.16 5.78
CA ASN A 44 12.75 15.43 5.25
C ASN A 44 13.32 16.67 5.98
N SER A 45 14.14 16.46 7.01
CA SER A 45 14.81 17.51 7.79
C SER A 45 13.86 18.55 8.39
N HIS A 46 12.70 18.11 8.91
CA HIS A 46 11.76 18.99 9.60
C HIS A 46 11.07 18.29 10.78
N TYR A 47 10.50 19.08 11.68
CA TYR A 47 9.70 18.56 12.77
C TYR A 47 8.30 18.19 12.30
N CYS A 48 7.81 17.08 12.84
CA CYS A 48 6.47 16.58 12.62
C CYS A 48 5.73 16.42 13.94
N LEU A 49 4.44 16.63 13.89
CA LEU A 49 3.54 16.42 15.01
C LEU A 49 2.52 15.35 14.59
N ASN A 50 2.35 14.33 15.42
CA ASN A 50 1.29 13.35 15.29
C ASN A 50 0.12 13.72 16.22
N LEU A 51 -1.07 13.77 15.66
CA LEU A 51 -2.33 13.82 16.40
C LEU A 51 -2.77 12.37 16.64
N CYS A 52 -2.56 11.87 17.84
CA CYS A 52 -2.82 10.49 18.22
C CYS A 52 -4.22 10.35 18.82
N GLY A 53 -5.06 9.58 18.12
CA GLY A 53 -6.39 9.14 18.57
C GLY A 53 -6.55 7.66 18.26
N LYS A 54 -7.70 7.26 17.71
CA LYS A 54 -7.85 5.91 17.15
C LYS A 54 -6.97 5.71 15.91
N CYS A 55 -6.69 6.78 15.17
CA CYS A 55 -5.74 6.85 14.08
C CYS A 55 -4.72 7.94 14.39
N ARG A 56 -3.54 7.86 13.75
CA ARG A 56 -2.51 8.90 13.82
C ARG A 56 -2.63 9.79 12.58
N HIS A 57 -2.58 11.11 12.80
CA HIS A 57 -2.59 12.11 11.75
C HIS A 57 -1.32 12.94 11.83
N LYS A 58 -0.50 12.88 10.79
CA LYS A 58 0.78 13.61 10.70
C LYS A 58 0.52 15.04 10.25
N VAL A 59 1.15 15.98 10.95
CA VAL A 59 1.20 17.41 10.62
C VAL A 59 2.65 17.84 10.54
N GLU A 60 3.05 18.45 9.45
CA GLU A 60 4.40 19.00 9.29
C GLU A 60 4.47 20.38 9.95
N LEU A 61 5.45 20.56 10.83
CA LEU A 61 5.67 21.80 11.54
C LEU A 61 6.64 22.71 10.76
N GLY A 62 6.36 24.01 10.79
CA GLY A 62 7.22 25.04 10.23
C GLY A 62 7.86 25.90 11.32
N SER A 63 8.48 27.01 10.90
CA SER A 63 9.14 27.96 11.77
C SER A 63 8.20 28.99 12.42
N ASP A 64 6.94 29.06 11.98
CA ASP A 64 5.96 30.02 12.49
C ASP A 64 5.01 29.37 13.53
N ALA A 65 4.92 29.99 14.70
CA ALA A 65 4.14 29.51 15.84
C ALA A 65 2.63 29.43 15.54
N LEU A 66 2.06 30.51 15.01
CA LEU A 66 0.63 30.56 14.67
C LEU A 66 0.30 29.69 13.47
N GLY A 67 1.20 29.66 12.48
CA GLY A 67 1.08 28.80 11.31
C GLY A 67 1.04 27.32 11.67
N ASN A 68 1.79 26.89 12.68
CA ASN A 68 1.74 25.51 13.17
C ASN A 68 0.38 25.15 13.78
N LEU A 69 -0.20 26.01 14.59
CA LEU A 69 -1.54 25.80 15.13
C LEU A 69 -2.61 25.77 14.03
N THR A 70 -2.46 26.67 13.05
CA THR A 70 -3.37 26.68 11.89
C THR A 70 -3.26 25.38 11.08
N ARG A 71 -2.06 24.82 10.90
CA ARG A 71 -1.87 23.52 10.24
C ARG A 71 -2.54 22.39 11.00
N ILE A 72 -2.40 22.37 12.34
CA ILE A 72 -3.07 21.40 13.21
C ILE A 72 -4.59 21.51 13.07
N GLU A 73 -5.14 22.72 13.14
CA GLU A 73 -6.59 22.96 13.00
C GLU A 73 -7.09 22.56 11.61
N ASN A 74 -6.35 22.87 10.55
CA ASN A 74 -6.69 22.47 9.20
C ASN A 74 -6.69 20.95 9.02
N GLU A 75 -5.74 20.24 9.63
CA GLU A 75 -5.72 18.78 9.60
C GLU A 75 -6.92 18.19 10.32
N LEU A 76 -7.27 18.72 11.51
CA LEU A 76 -8.46 18.29 12.24
C LEU A 76 -9.75 18.57 11.46
N SER A 77 -9.85 19.71 10.79
CA SER A 77 -11.03 20.09 10.00
C SER A 77 -11.26 19.19 8.77
N LYS A 78 -10.20 18.54 8.25
CA LYS A 78 -10.28 17.59 7.13
C LYS A 78 -10.79 16.21 7.54
N LEU A 79 -10.75 15.86 8.85
CA LEU A 79 -11.11 14.52 9.30
C LEU A 79 -12.52 14.07 8.95
N PRO A 80 -13.57 14.91 9.12
CA PRO A 80 -14.93 14.53 8.73
C PRO A 80 -15.05 14.19 7.24
N ALA A 81 -14.47 15.02 6.37
CA ALA A 81 -14.48 14.78 4.93
C ALA A 81 -13.75 13.51 4.53
N ARG A 82 -12.59 13.24 5.16
CA ARG A 82 -11.83 11.99 4.95
C ARG A 82 -12.61 10.76 5.42
N LEU A 83 -13.35 10.88 6.51
CA LEU A 83 -14.20 9.79 7.01
C LEU A 83 -15.30 9.46 6.00
N GLU A 84 -15.98 10.46 5.47
CA GLU A 84 -17.02 10.23 4.46
C GLU A 84 -16.45 9.64 3.17
N ALA A 85 -15.32 10.16 2.69
CA ALA A 85 -14.64 9.61 1.52
C ALA A 85 -14.21 8.13 1.74
N ALA A 86 -13.73 7.79 2.94
CA ALA A 86 -13.37 6.42 3.28
C ALA A 86 -14.60 5.49 3.32
N LYS A 87 -15.74 5.95 3.83
CA LYS A 87 -17.01 5.22 3.84
C LYS A 87 -17.49 4.94 2.41
N THR A 88 -17.47 5.96 1.56
CA THR A 88 -17.86 5.83 0.15
C THR A 88 -16.96 4.80 -0.56
N LYS A 89 -15.64 4.96 -0.45
CA LYS A 89 -14.68 4.03 -1.05
C LYS A 89 -14.87 2.59 -0.56
N LYS A 90 -15.17 2.41 0.73
CA LYS A 90 -15.49 1.08 1.28
C LYS A 90 -16.73 0.49 0.64
N ALA A 91 -17.80 1.27 0.48
CA ALA A 91 -19.04 0.81 -0.15
C ALA A 91 -18.82 0.43 -1.62
N GLU A 92 -18.09 1.27 -2.36
CA GLU A 92 -17.72 0.99 -3.77
C GLU A 92 -16.89 -0.30 -3.89
N THR A 93 -15.90 -0.49 -3.01
CA THR A 93 -15.06 -1.69 -3.03
C THR A 93 -15.87 -2.95 -2.72
N ILE A 94 -16.85 -2.88 -1.81
CA ILE A 94 -17.73 -4.00 -1.50
C ILE A 94 -18.60 -4.33 -2.73
N ALA A 95 -19.20 -3.33 -3.38
CA ALA A 95 -20.00 -3.52 -4.58
C ALA A 95 -19.18 -4.14 -5.73
N GLN A 96 -17.95 -3.68 -5.95
CA GLN A 96 -17.03 -4.25 -6.94
C GLN A 96 -16.69 -5.72 -6.62
N LEU A 97 -16.47 -6.04 -5.33
CA LEU A 97 -16.20 -7.40 -4.90
C LEU A 97 -17.39 -8.33 -5.17
N GLU A 98 -18.61 -7.87 -4.92
CA GLU A 98 -19.84 -8.64 -5.19
C GLU A 98 -20.00 -8.88 -6.69
N THR A 99 -19.84 -7.85 -7.52
CA THR A 99 -19.87 -7.97 -8.98
C THR A 99 -18.82 -8.95 -9.48
N ALA A 100 -17.59 -8.85 -9.00
CA ALA A 100 -16.52 -9.77 -9.39
C ALA A 100 -16.82 -11.22 -8.99
N LYS A 101 -17.41 -11.44 -7.81
CA LYS A 101 -17.84 -12.78 -7.37
C LYS A 101 -18.94 -13.37 -8.26
N GLU A 102 -19.83 -12.54 -8.78
CA GLU A 102 -20.87 -12.99 -9.71
C GLU A 102 -20.27 -13.28 -11.10
N GLU A 103 -19.33 -12.46 -11.56
CA GLU A 103 -18.68 -12.68 -12.85
C GLU A 103 -17.84 -13.94 -12.91
N ILE A 104 -17.13 -14.28 -11.83
CA ILE A 104 -16.35 -15.52 -11.72
C ILE A 104 -17.25 -16.77 -11.83
N LYS A 105 -18.52 -16.66 -11.44
CA LYS A 105 -19.49 -17.79 -11.55
C LYS A 105 -20.04 -17.98 -12.96
N LYS A 106 -19.90 -16.99 -13.83
CA LYS A 106 -20.36 -17.10 -15.22
C LYS A 106 -19.39 -18.00 -15.98
N PRO A 107 -19.90 -18.98 -16.78
CA PRO A 107 -19.03 -19.75 -17.66
C PRO A 107 -18.35 -18.82 -18.66
N PHE A 108 -17.13 -19.16 -19.00
CA PHE A 108 -16.39 -18.38 -19.99
C PHE A 108 -17.11 -18.43 -21.36
N ALA A 109 -17.46 -17.26 -21.90
CA ALA A 109 -18.32 -17.16 -23.10
C ALA A 109 -17.75 -17.89 -24.34
N PHE A 110 -16.45 -18.12 -24.39
CA PHE A 110 -15.74 -18.78 -25.48
C PHE A 110 -15.16 -20.14 -25.08
N GLU A 111 -15.72 -20.80 -24.05
CA GLU A 111 -15.21 -22.08 -23.53
C GLU A 111 -15.27 -23.18 -24.59
N ASP A 112 -16.39 -23.26 -25.31
CA ASP A 112 -16.59 -24.23 -26.39
C ASP A 112 -15.62 -23.99 -27.56
N GLU A 113 -15.41 -22.73 -27.96
CA GLU A 113 -14.47 -22.36 -29.01
C GLU A 113 -13.02 -22.65 -28.61
N LEU A 114 -12.67 -22.39 -27.36
CA LEU A 114 -11.35 -22.73 -26.81
C LEU A 114 -11.11 -24.23 -26.84
N LYS A 115 -12.11 -25.01 -26.45
CA LYS A 115 -12.04 -26.46 -26.46
C LYS A 115 -11.85 -27.01 -27.87
N GLU A 116 -12.65 -26.56 -28.83
CA GLU A 116 -12.53 -26.95 -30.24
C GLU A 116 -11.15 -26.62 -30.81
N LYS A 117 -10.65 -25.40 -30.57
CA LYS A 117 -9.33 -24.99 -31.04
C LYS A 117 -8.21 -25.77 -30.37
N THR A 118 -8.35 -26.11 -29.08
CA THR A 118 -7.37 -26.92 -28.37
C THR A 118 -7.34 -28.37 -28.89
N GLU A 119 -8.51 -28.97 -29.15
CA GLU A 119 -8.61 -30.29 -29.74
C GLU A 119 -7.99 -30.34 -31.15
N ARG A 120 -8.24 -29.32 -31.97
CA ARG A 120 -7.64 -29.17 -33.30
C ARG A 120 -6.12 -29.00 -33.23
N LEU A 121 -5.61 -28.18 -32.31
CA LEU A 121 -4.17 -28.01 -32.06
C LEU A 121 -3.51 -29.36 -31.69
N ASN A 122 -4.14 -30.08 -30.77
CA ASN A 122 -3.64 -31.38 -30.36
C ASN A 122 -3.62 -32.41 -31.51
N ALA A 123 -4.66 -32.42 -32.34
CA ALA A 123 -4.72 -33.27 -33.53
C ALA A 123 -3.58 -32.93 -34.55
N LEU A 124 -3.35 -31.64 -34.81
CA LEU A 124 -2.28 -31.18 -35.67
C LEU A 124 -0.90 -31.53 -35.12
N ASN A 125 -0.70 -31.38 -33.80
CA ASN A 125 0.57 -31.76 -33.17
C ASN A 125 0.85 -33.26 -33.28
N ILE A 126 -0.19 -34.11 -33.13
CA ILE A 126 -0.04 -35.55 -33.32
C ILE A 126 0.32 -35.87 -34.80
N GLU A 127 -0.32 -35.19 -35.76
CA GLU A 127 -0.05 -35.38 -37.16
C GLU A 127 1.37 -34.94 -37.53
N LEU A 128 1.84 -33.80 -37.03
CA LEU A 128 3.21 -33.31 -37.20
C LEU A 128 4.25 -34.25 -36.56
N ASN A 129 3.99 -34.70 -35.35
CA ASN A 129 4.90 -35.63 -34.64
C ASN A 129 4.95 -37.02 -35.32
N LEU A 130 3.88 -37.45 -35.97
CA LEU A 130 3.90 -38.65 -36.79
C LEU A 130 4.75 -38.46 -38.05
N ASN A 131 4.67 -37.29 -38.69
CA ASN A 131 5.48 -36.98 -39.85
C ASN A 131 6.97 -36.76 -39.50
N GLU A 132 7.30 -36.28 -38.32
CA GLU A 132 8.70 -36.16 -37.85
C GLU A 132 9.34 -37.52 -37.54
N LYS A 133 8.56 -38.49 -37.03
CA LYS A 133 9.06 -39.84 -36.80
C LYS A 133 9.44 -40.62 -38.04
N ASP A 134 8.89 -40.28 -39.19
CA ASP A 134 9.28 -40.92 -40.47
C ASP A 134 10.57 -40.35 -41.08
N THR A 135 11.07 -39.20 -40.58
CA THR A 135 12.29 -38.54 -41.08
C THR A 135 13.52 -38.67 -40.15
N SER A 136 13.36 -39.18 -38.94
CA SER A 136 14.50 -39.34 -38.00
C SER A 136 14.84 -40.79 -37.64
N VAL A 137 15.16 -41.58 -38.69
CA VAL A 137 15.97 -42.77 -38.50
C VAL A 137 17.37 -42.44 -39.07
N MET A 138 18.11 -41.61 -38.37
CA MET A 138 19.57 -41.54 -38.37
C MET A 138 20.04 -40.44 -37.40
N ASP A 139 20.83 -40.90 -36.43
CA ASP A 139 21.76 -40.15 -35.59
C ASP A 139 21.20 -39.05 -34.64
N THR A 140 21.13 -39.37 -33.37
CA THR A 140 22.02 -38.69 -32.41
C THR A 140 21.82 -39.18 -30.96
N GLU A 141 22.91 -39.22 -30.24
CA GLU A 141 23.10 -39.63 -28.85
C GLU A 141 22.24 -38.85 -27.85
N PRO A 142 21.96 -39.38 -26.63
CA PRO A 142 21.15 -38.70 -25.64
C PRO A 142 21.95 -37.58 -24.96
N GLU A 143 21.61 -36.34 -25.25
CA GLU A 143 22.08 -35.19 -24.49
C GLU A 143 21.39 -35.15 -23.10
N GLN A 144 22.24 -35.06 -22.08
CA GLN A 144 21.88 -35.05 -20.66
C GLN A 144 21.03 -33.86 -20.32
N ALA A 145 19.92 -34.10 -19.66
CA ALA A 145 19.07 -33.07 -19.09
C ALA A 145 19.82 -32.36 -17.97
N GLU A 146 20.15 -31.09 -18.16
CA GLU A 146 20.61 -30.21 -17.07
C GLU A 146 19.37 -29.78 -16.22
N GLU A 147 19.38 -30.25 -14.98
CA GLU A 147 18.48 -29.79 -13.92
C GLU A 147 18.73 -28.33 -13.66
N GLN A 148 17.69 -27.47 -13.91
CA GLN A 148 17.70 -26.10 -13.44
C GLN A 148 17.35 -26.07 -11.94
N PRO A 149 18.13 -25.36 -11.11
CA PRO A 149 17.85 -25.29 -9.68
C PRO A 149 16.64 -24.40 -9.39
N GLU A 150 15.69 -24.94 -8.65
CA GLU A 150 14.57 -24.24 -8.08
C GLU A 150 15.03 -23.03 -7.22
N ARG A 151 14.57 -21.83 -7.57
CA ARG A 151 14.76 -20.62 -6.75
C ARG A 151 13.81 -20.69 -5.55
N LYS A 152 14.35 -21.04 -4.39
CA LYS A 152 13.69 -20.88 -3.10
C LYS A 152 13.48 -19.39 -2.83
N CYS A 153 12.21 -18.98 -2.73
CA CYS A 153 11.85 -17.69 -2.15
C CYS A 153 12.13 -17.73 -0.64
N GLU A 154 13.21 -17.10 -0.21
CA GLU A 154 13.46 -16.83 1.20
C GLU A 154 12.52 -15.74 1.69
N ASN A 155 11.58 -16.14 2.54
CA ASN A 155 10.74 -15.27 3.36
C ASN A 155 11.66 -14.52 4.33
N ARG A 156 11.83 -13.22 4.14
CA ARG A 156 12.56 -12.35 5.06
C ARG A 156 11.55 -11.65 5.96
N GLU A 157 11.22 -12.32 7.07
CA GLU A 157 10.66 -11.67 8.25
C GLU A 157 11.76 -10.86 8.95
N ARG A 158 11.55 -9.54 9.01
CA ARG A 158 11.99 -8.67 10.11
C ARG A 158 11.19 -7.37 10.13
#